data_497913cd6353c82ac0d73436e92b9287
#
_entry.id   497913cd6353c82ac0d73436e92b9287
#
_cell.length_a   1.000
_cell.length_b   1.000
_cell.length_c   1.000
_cell.angle_alpha   90.00
_cell.angle_beta   90.00
_cell.angle_gamma   90.00
#
_symmetry.space_group_name_H-M   'P 1'
#
loop_
_entity.id
_entity.type
_entity.pdbx_description
1 polymer ?
#
loop_
_entity_poly.entity_id
_entity_poly.type
_entity_poly.pdbx_seq_one_letter_code
_entity_poly.pdbx_strand_id
1 'polypeptide(L)'
;MGMERGKRVAIIGASGKLGQYMVRHALERGYEVVGVCRERSVPKLAAFEGRMTVVPGPTNDPDVIRRAVAGCDGVLTVLVPWGVRQYASGTARAVLDHAPPDARLVFSCGWHITRDGEDTYSRTFRAGVRIAAVLGKLVRAVEIDDQVEACRRVFASDTRWTVVRGSSLEEGESQGLPVWSRHVGDPVLASNLTRRVDFALFMVEALTDDALVREAPAIVGCRTPSALGHAA
;
A
#
# COMPACT_ATOMS: atom_id res chain seq x y z
N MET A 1 -22.53 -27.52 -11.32
CA MET A 1 -21.48 -26.64 -11.87
C MET A 1 -21.40 -25.45 -10.93
N GLY A 2 -20.56 -25.57 -9.89
CA GLY A 2 -20.37 -24.49 -8.89
C GLY A 2 -19.67 -23.33 -9.60
N MET A 3 -20.31 -22.17 -9.62
CA MET A 3 -19.63 -20.93 -9.99
C MET A 3 -18.46 -20.76 -9.00
N GLU A 4 -17.22 -20.77 -9.50
CA GLU A 4 -16.09 -20.33 -8.67
C GLU A 4 -16.42 -18.93 -8.18
N ARG A 5 -16.50 -18.80 -6.85
CA ARG A 5 -16.73 -17.50 -6.21
C ARG A 5 -15.54 -16.60 -6.57
N GLY A 6 -15.80 -15.48 -7.21
CA GLY A 6 -14.75 -14.51 -7.51
C GLY A 6 -13.99 -14.11 -6.24
N LYS A 7 -12.66 -13.92 -6.34
CA LYS A 7 -11.84 -13.52 -5.20
C LYS A 7 -12.36 -12.22 -4.60
N ARG A 8 -12.47 -12.17 -3.27
CA ARG A 8 -12.92 -11.00 -2.52
C ARG A 8 -11.74 -10.26 -1.90
N VAL A 9 -11.69 -8.95 -2.10
CA VAL A 9 -10.55 -8.11 -1.67
C VAL A 9 -11.04 -6.92 -0.87
N ALA A 10 -10.47 -6.71 0.33
CA ALA A 10 -10.67 -5.50 1.10
C ALA A 10 -9.61 -4.45 0.75
N ILE A 11 -10.02 -3.18 0.61
CA ILE A 11 -9.12 -2.04 0.35
C ILE A 11 -9.27 -1.04 1.50
N ILE A 12 -8.27 -1.00 2.36
CA ILE A 12 -8.24 -0.14 3.55
C ILE A 12 -7.64 1.22 3.16
N GLY A 13 -8.46 2.25 3.22
CA GLY A 13 -8.14 3.58 2.71
C GLY A 13 -8.62 3.81 1.26
N ALA A 14 -9.69 3.12 0.86
CA ALA A 14 -10.23 3.12 -0.51
C ALA A 14 -10.51 4.51 -1.10
N SER A 15 -10.93 5.49 -0.31
CA SER A 15 -11.25 6.84 -0.78
C SER A 15 -10.03 7.76 -1.00
N GLY A 16 -8.83 7.31 -0.62
CA GLY A 16 -7.58 8.02 -0.90
C GLY A 16 -7.21 7.97 -2.39
N LYS A 17 -6.31 8.85 -2.85
CA LYS A 17 -5.86 8.85 -4.26
C LYS A 17 -5.33 7.48 -4.70
N LEU A 18 -4.47 6.86 -3.90
CA LEU A 18 -3.94 5.52 -4.17
C LEU A 18 -5.06 4.46 -4.07
N GLY A 19 -5.93 4.57 -3.04
CA GLY A 19 -7.03 3.64 -2.81
C GLY A 19 -8.02 3.57 -3.98
N GLN A 20 -8.37 4.70 -4.58
CA GLN A 20 -9.28 4.73 -5.73
C GLN A 20 -8.68 4.04 -6.97
N TYR A 21 -7.38 4.15 -7.21
CA TYR A 21 -6.71 3.38 -8.26
C TYR A 21 -6.70 1.88 -7.97
N MET A 22 -6.47 1.48 -6.69
CA MET A 22 -6.57 0.07 -6.31
C MET A 22 -8.00 -0.47 -6.50
N VAL A 23 -9.04 0.30 -6.15
CA VAL A 23 -10.43 -0.08 -6.41
C VAL A 23 -10.65 -0.32 -7.90
N ARG A 24 -10.21 0.60 -8.75
CA ARG A 24 -10.33 0.48 -10.22
C ARG A 24 -9.67 -0.81 -10.71
N HIS A 25 -8.39 -1.01 -10.40
CA HIS A 25 -7.64 -2.18 -10.85
C HIS A 25 -8.21 -3.50 -10.32
N ALA A 26 -8.69 -3.53 -9.08
CA ALA A 26 -9.32 -4.72 -8.50
C ALA A 26 -10.65 -5.06 -9.22
N LEU A 27 -11.48 -4.06 -9.49
CA LEU A 27 -12.73 -4.24 -10.24
C LEU A 27 -12.49 -4.68 -11.68
N GLU A 28 -11.47 -4.14 -12.35
CA GLU A 28 -11.07 -4.53 -13.72
C GLU A 28 -10.62 -5.99 -13.79
N ARG A 29 -10.10 -6.55 -12.68
CA ARG A 29 -9.73 -7.96 -12.56
C ARG A 29 -10.88 -8.86 -12.11
N GLY A 30 -12.07 -8.32 -11.97
CA GLY A 30 -13.26 -9.07 -11.57
C GLY A 30 -13.30 -9.44 -10.08
N TYR A 31 -12.54 -8.76 -9.22
CA TYR A 31 -12.61 -8.97 -7.79
C TYR A 31 -13.89 -8.36 -7.20
N GLU A 32 -14.47 -9.05 -6.20
CA GLU A 32 -15.45 -8.45 -5.31
C GLU A 32 -14.72 -7.49 -4.35
N VAL A 33 -15.02 -6.20 -4.41
CA VAL A 33 -14.29 -5.18 -3.67
C VAL A 33 -15.07 -4.71 -2.45
N VAL A 34 -14.40 -4.72 -1.29
CA VAL A 34 -14.86 -4.08 -0.04
C VAL A 34 -13.94 -2.92 0.28
N GLY A 35 -14.46 -1.68 0.29
CA GLY A 35 -13.66 -0.48 0.58
C GLY A 35 -13.91 0.07 1.98
N VAL A 36 -12.84 0.36 2.73
CA VAL A 36 -12.92 1.07 4.01
C VAL A 36 -12.46 2.50 3.85
N CYS A 37 -13.29 3.44 4.29
CA CYS A 37 -12.93 4.84 4.39
C CYS A 37 -13.78 5.55 5.46
N ARG A 38 -13.30 6.71 5.92
CA ARG A 38 -14.08 7.55 6.86
C ARG A 38 -15.40 7.96 6.23
N GLU A 39 -16.47 8.03 7.02
CA GLU A 39 -17.84 8.39 6.56
C GLU A 39 -17.85 9.62 5.66
N ARG A 40 -17.20 10.71 6.09
CA ARG A 40 -17.09 11.97 5.32
C ARG A 40 -16.43 11.81 3.94
N SER A 41 -15.77 10.68 3.70
CA SER A 41 -15.03 10.40 2.46
C SER A 41 -15.74 9.42 1.53
N VAL A 42 -16.88 8.86 1.94
CA VAL A 42 -17.71 7.96 1.11
C VAL A 42 -18.08 8.60 -0.23
N PRO A 43 -18.47 9.88 -0.32
CA PRO A 43 -18.78 10.51 -1.60
C PRO A 43 -17.65 10.49 -2.64
N LYS A 44 -16.38 10.34 -2.22
CA LYS A 44 -15.24 10.21 -3.14
C LYS A 44 -15.23 8.88 -3.90
N LEU A 45 -16.04 7.92 -3.49
CA LEU A 45 -16.18 6.61 -4.12
C LEU A 45 -17.42 6.53 -5.04
N ALA A 46 -18.13 7.62 -5.27
CA ALA A 46 -19.35 7.65 -6.09
C ALA A 46 -19.16 7.05 -7.52
N ALA A 47 -17.97 7.19 -8.10
CA ALA A 47 -17.65 6.58 -9.40
C ALA A 47 -17.68 5.03 -9.41
N PHE A 48 -17.71 4.41 -8.23
CA PHE A 48 -17.73 2.96 -8.03
C PHE A 48 -19.04 2.46 -7.41
N GLU A 49 -20.06 3.33 -7.31
CA GLU A 49 -21.36 2.99 -6.75
C GLU A 49 -21.97 1.77 -7.46
N GLY A 50 -22.56 0.87 -6.68
CA GLY A 50 -23.13 -0.40 -7.19
C GLY A 50 -22.09 -1.45 -7.63
N ARG A 51 -20.79 -1.13 -7.66
CA ARG A 51 -19.71 -2.03 -8.09
C ARG A 51 -18.83 -2.52 -6.93
N MET A 52 -18.97 -1.95 -5.75
CA MET A 52 -18.24 -2.31 -4.54
C MET A 52 -19.10 -2.14 -3.30
N THR A 53 -18.73 -2.82 -2.22
CA THR A 53 -19.30 -2.60 -0.90
C THR A 53 -18.44 -1.59 -0.14
N VAL A 54 -19.07 -0.59 0.51
CA VAL A 54 -18.35 0.37 1.35
C VAL A 54 -18.66 0.09 2.82
N VAL A 55 -17.63 -0.04 3.64
CA VAL A 55 -17.70 -0.10 5.09
C VAL A 55 -17.18 1.23 5.64
N PRO A 56 -18.06 2.16 6.02
CA PRO A 56 -17.64 3.45 6.53
C PRO A 56 -17.07 3.33 7.95
N GLY A 57 -16.00 4.09 8.22
CA GLY A 57 -15.39 4.18 9.53
C GLY A 57 -13.88 4.47 9.47
N PRO A 58 -13.23 4.69 10.63
CA PRO A 58 -11.79 4.85 10.74
C PRO A 58 -11.05 3.56 10.37
N THR A 59 -9.93 3.66 9.66
CA THR A 59 -9.15 2.47 9.25
C THR A 59 -8.37 1.84 10.40
N ASN A 60 -8.22 2.52 11.52
CA ASN A 60 -7.61 2.02 12.76
C ASN A 60 -8.63 1.53 13.80
N ASP A 61 -9.90 1.45 13.43
CA ASP A 61 -10.96 0.86 14.27
C ASP A 61 -11.03 -0.65 14.02
N PRO A 62 -10.76 -1.49 15.05
CA PRO A 62 -10.76 -2.95 14.91
C PRO A 62 -12.11 -3.53 14.44
N ASP A 63 -13.22 -2.97 14.88
CA ASP A 63 -14.55 -3.48 14.51
C ASP A 63 -14.92 -3.15 13.06
N VAL A 64 -14.50 -1.98 12.57
CA VAL A 64 -14.63 -1.61 11.16
C VAL A 64 -13.81 -2.55 10.28
N ILE A 65 -12.54 -2.78 10.65
CA ILE A 65 -11.65 -3.66 9.89
C ILE A 65 -12.16 -5.11 9.93
N ARG A 66 -12.54 -5.63 11.09
CA ARG A 66 -13.07 -6.99 11.23
C ARG A 66 -14.26 -7.25 10.28
N ARG A 67 -15.19 -6.30 10.19
CA ARG A 67 -16.32 -6.41 9.25
C ARG A 67 -15.89 -6.37 7.79
N ALA A 68 -14.93 -5.53 7.47
CA ALA A 68 -14.48 -5.32 6.10
C ALA A 68 -13.68 -6.49 5.54
N VAL A 69 -12.81 -7.10 6.36
CA VAL A 69 -11.91 -8.19 5.92
C VAL A 69 -12.55 -9.58 6.02
N ALA A 70 -13.73 -9.68 6.60
CA ALA A 70 -14.41 -10.96 6.77
C ALA A 70 -14.64 -11.68 5.43
N GLY A 71 -14.08 -12.88 5.32
CA GLY A 71 -14.16 -13.71 4.12
C GLY A 71 -13.44 -13.15 2.90
N CYS A 72 -12.48 -12.23 3.07
CA CYS A 72 -11.64 -11.73 2.00
C CYS A 72 -10.44 -12.65 1.76
N ASP A 73 -10.12 -12.87 0.48
CA ASP A 73 -8.93 -13.62 0.03
C ASP A 73 -7.68 -12.73 0.04
N GLY A 74 -7.86 -11.41 0.01
CA GLY A 74 -6.79 -10.43 0.04
C GLY A 74 -7.17 -9.11 0.70
N VAL A 75 -6.16 -8.42 1.24
CA VAL A 75 -6.32 -7.10 1.87
C VAL A 75 -5.23 -6.16 1.37
N LEU A 76 -5.65 -5.08 0.73
CA LEU A 76 -4.78 -3.97 0.31
C LEU A 76 -4.88 -2.84 1.33
N THR A 77 -3.77 -2.45 1.93
CA THR A 77 -3.76 -1.45 3.00
C THR A 77 -2.85 -0.28 2.67
N VAL A 78 -3.42 0.93 2.67
CA VAL A 78 -2.65 2.15 2.51
C VAL A 78 -2.20 2.63 3.88
N LEU A 79 -0.91 2.45 4.18
CA LEU A 79 -0.29 3.02 5.38
C LEU A 79 0.18 4.44 5.09
N VAL A 80 -0.56 5.42 5.59
CA VAL A 80 -0.23 6.83 5.40
C VAL A 80 0.42 7.41 6.67
N PRO A 81 1.48 8.24 6.54
CA PRO A 81 2.09 8.90 7.69
C PRO A 81 1.30 10.14 8.15
N TRP A 82 0.07 10.33 7.67
CA TRP A 82 -0.73 11.53 7.92
C TRP A 82 -1.84 11.28 8.93
N GLY A 83 -1.99 12.16 9.90
CA GLY A 83 -3.22 12.28 10.70
C GLY A 83 -3.05 11.99 12.18
N VAL A 84 -3.97 11.24 12.75
CA VAL A 84 -4.10 10.98 14.19
C VAL A 84 -2.97 10.06 14.68
N ARG A 85 -2.52 10.25 15.92
CA ARG A 85 -1.55 9.37 16.58
C ARG A 85 -1.92 7.89 16.43
N GLN A 86 -0.93 7.06 16.10
CA GLN A 86 -1.08 5.60 15.93
C GLN A 86 -2.07 5.21 14.81
N TYR A 87 -2.19 6.05 13.78
CA TYR A 87 -3.13 5.75 12.70
C TYR A 87 -2.63 4.61 11.80
N ALA A 88 -1.36 4.66 11.38
CA ALA A 88 -0.77 3.62 10.56
C ALA A 88 -0.56 2.33 11.36
N SER A 89 0.01 2.40 12.56
CA SER A 89 0.25 1.25 13.43
C SER A 89 -1.04 0.60 13.92
N GLY A 90 -2.05 1.39 14.24
CA GLY A 90 -3.39 0.90 14.59
C GLY A 90 -4.09 0.22 13.42
N THR A 91 -3.98 0.79 12.20
CA THR A 91 -4.52 0.16 10.98
C THR A 91 -3.82 -1.17 10.68
N ALA A 92 -2.49 -1.20 10.72
CA ALA A 92 -1.73 -2.44 10.51
C ALA A 92 -2.10 -3.51 11.53
N ARG A 93 -2.19 -3.15 12.81
CA ARG A 93 -2.61 -4.05 13.88
C ARG A 93 -4.00 -4.61 13.62
N ALA A 94 -4.98 -3.75 13.35
CA ALA A 94 -6.34 -4.21 13.12
C ALA A 94 -6.45 -5.17 11.92
N VAL A 95 -5.68 -4.93 10.84
CA VAL A 95 -5.62 -5.85 9.69
C VAL A 95 -4.98 -7.17 10.09
N LEU A 96 -3.85 -7.17 10.79
CA LEU A 96 -3.15 -8.38 11.21
C LEU A 96 -4.00 -9.23 12.18
N ASP A 97 -4.73 -8.57 13.09
CA ASP A 97 -5.55 -9.25 14.11
C ASP A 97 -6.83 -9.87 13.53
N HIS A 98 -7.36 -9.35 12.41
CA HIS A 98 -8.69 -9.72 11.92
C HIS A 98 -8.75 -10.27 10.49
N ALA A 99 -7.70 -10.14 9.69
CA ALA A 99 -7.69 -10.73 8.36
C ALA A 99 -7.75 -12.28 8.46
N PRO A 100 -8.41 -12.95 7.48
CA PRO A 100 -8.38 -14.41 7.44
C PRO A 100 -6.93 -14.93 7.38
N PRO A 101 -6.62 -16.08 8.04
CA PRO A 101 -5.24 -16.60 8.15
C PRO A 101 -4.54 -16.80 6.80
N ASP A 102 -5.31 -17.21 5.78
CA ASP A 102 -4.80 -17.49 4.44
C ASP A 102 -4.84 -16.26 3.51
N ALA A 103 -5.37 -15.14 3.98
CA ALA A 103 -5.49 -13.94 3.18
C ALA A 103 -4.12 -13.37 2.78
N ARG A 104 -4.02 -12.87 1.55
CA ARG A 104 -2.85 -12.16 1.06
C ARG A 104 -2.90 -10.71 1.51
N LEU A 105 -1.93 -10.28 2.30
CA LEU A 105 -1.89 -8.93 2.87
C LEU A 105 -0.85 -8.08 2.14
N VAL A 106 -1.28 -6.98 1.53
CA VAL A 106 -0.38 -6.07 0.82
C VAL A 106 -0.50 -4.67 1.44
N PHE A 107 0.61 -4.17 1.94
CA PHE A 107 0.69 -2.85 2.57
C PHE A 107 1.53 -1.89 1.71
N SER A 108 1.19 -0.61 1.68
CA SER A 108 2.01 0.43 1.07
C SER A 108 2.78 1.23 2.11
N CYS A 109 4.02 1.58 1.83
CA CYS A 109 4.80 2.54 2.62
C CYS A 109 5.81 3.31 1.77
N GLY A 110 6.65 4.11 2.42
CA GLY A 110 7.71 4.86 1.76
C GLY A 110 9.05 4.11 1.75
N TRP A 111 9.96 4.53 0.88
CA TRP A 111 11.32 4.00 0.78
C TRP A 111 12.15 4.17 2.06
N HIS A 112 11.76 5.06 2.96
CA HIS A 112 12.44 5.24 4.25
C HIS A 112 12.26 4.05 5.21
N ILE A 113 11.36 3.12 4.88
CA ILE A 113 11.18 1.87 5.61
C ILE A 113 12.20 0.85 5.10
N THR A 114 13.01 0.32 5.99
CA THR A 114 13.91 -0.79 5.70
C THR A 114 13.45 -2.05 6.40
N ARG A 115 13.67 -3.21 5.76
CA ARG A 115 13.36 -4.52 6.34
C ARG A 115 14.55 -5.09 7.13
N ASP A 116 15.73 -5.03 6.53
CA ASP A 116 16.96 -5.71 6.98
C ASP A 116 18.14 -4.76 7.22
N GLY A 117 17.98 -3.48 6.90
CA GLY A 117 19.02 -2.46 7.04
C GLY A 117 20.01 -2.41 5.88
N GLU A 118 19.83 -3.20 4.83
CA GLU A 118 20.73 -3.25 3.66
C GLU A 118 20.44 -2.15 2.63
N ASP A 119 19.35 -1.40 2.83
CA ASP A 119 19.01 -0.26 1.97
C ASP A 119 20.07 0.83 2.01
N THR A 120 20.50 1.29 0.85
CA THR A 120 21.45 2.40 0.72
C THR A 120 20.74 3.64 0.18
N TYR A 121 20.85 4.74 0.90
CA TYR A 121 20.19 5.99 0.54
C TYR A 121 21.18 7.07 0.17
N SER A 122 20.87 7.84 -0.88
CA SER A 122 21.64 9.04 -1.22
C SER A 122 21.62 10.05 -0.05
N ARG A 123 22.67 10.89 0.02
CA ARG A 123 22.75 11.95 1.05
C ARG A 123 21.55 12.90 0.96
N THR A 124 21.12 13.22 -0.25
CA THR A 124 19.95 14.09 -0.51
C THR A 124 18.65 13.46 -0.04
N PHE A 125 18.43 12.17 -0.28
CA PHE A 125 17.25 11.45 0.20
C PHE A 125 17.20 11.44 1.73
N ARG A 126 18.32 11.11 2.39
CA ARG A 126 18.42 11.12 3.87
C ARG A 126 18.15 12.50 4.46
N ALA A 127 18.69 13.56 3.85
CA ALA A 127 18.42 14.93 4.28
C ALA A 127 16.92 15.27 4.12
N GLY A 128 16.32 14.94 2.99
CA GLY A 128 14.90 15.16 2.71
C GLY A 128 13.98 14.45 3.72
N VAL A 129 14.24 13.19 4.03
CA VAL A 129 13.48 12.43 5.04
C VAL A 129 13.61 13.06 6.43
N ARG A 130 14.83 13.48 6.83
CA ARG A 130 15.06 14.17 8.12
C ARG A 130 14.30 15.50 8.20
N ILE A 131 14.36 16.32 7.14
CA ILE A 131 13.63 17.58 7.07
C ILE A 131 12.13 17.33 7.15
N ALA A 132 11.61 16.38 6.40
CA ALA A 132 10.19 16.01 6.43
C ALA A 132 9.75 15.52 7.82
N ALA A 133 10.58 14.73 8.52
CA ALA A 133 10.30 14.28 9.87
C ALA A 133 10.26 15.43 10.88
N VAL A 134 11.22 16.38 10.80
CA VAL A 134 11.27 17.55 11.70
C VAL A 134 10.09 18.49 11.45
N LEU A 135 9.84 18.84 10.18
CA LEU A 135 8.71 19.70 9.83
C LEU A 135 7.37 19.05 10.13
N GLY A 136 7.23 17.73 9.89
CA GLY A 136 6.03 16.98 10.18
C GLY A 136 5.71 16.95 11.68
N LYS A 137 6.71 16.77 12.54
CA LYS A 137 6.57 16.86 13.99
C LYS A 137 6.15 18.26 14.43
N LEU A 138 6.72 19.30 13.82
CA LEU A 138 6.41 20.69 14.16
C LEU A 138 4.94 21.06 13.86
N VAL A 139 4.39 20.59 12.72
CA VAL A 139 3.00 20.84 12.33
C VAL A 139 2.02 19.74 12.80
N ARG A 140 2.50 18.74 13.53
CA ARG A 140 1.71 17.57 13.99
C ARG A 140 0.92 16.87 12.86
N ALA A 141 1.42 16.95 11.64
CA ALA A 141 0.73 16.46 10.44
C ALA A 141 1.29 15.16 9.90
N VAL A 142 2.52 14.76 10.28
CA VAL A 142 3.22 13.58 9.76
C VAL A 142 3.86 12.81 10.90
N GLU A 143 3.51 11.54 11.03
CA GLU A 143 4.11 10.61 11.99
C GLU A 143 4.86 9.49 11.24
N ILE A 144 6.08 9.78 10.78
CA ILE A 144 6.94 8.79 10.11
C ILE A 144 7.23 7.62 11.06
N ASP A 145 7.44 7.90 12.35
CA ASP A 145 7.72 6.89 13.38
C ASP A 145 6.55 5.90 13.53
N ASP A 146 5.29 6.33 13.33
CA ASP A 146 4.11 5.47 13.37
C ASP A 146 4.05 4.52 12.16
N GLN A 147 4.47 4.99 10.96
CA GLN A 147 4.56 4.12 9.80
C GLN A 147 5.70 3.08 9.94
N VAL A 148 6.82 3.46 10.57
CA VAL A 148 7.92 2.53 10.92
C VAL A 148 7.41 1.45 11.86
N GLU A 149 6.69 1.81 12.91
CA GLU A 149 6.09 0.87 13.86
C GLU A 149 5.06 -0.04 13.19
N ALA A 150 4.22 0.50 12.30
CA ALA A 150 3.28 -0.29 11.51
C ALA A 150 4.00 -1.38 10.71
N CYS A 151 5.03 -1.01 9.95
CA CYS A 151 5.80 -1.95 9.13
C CYS A 151 6.58 -2.96 9.99
N ARG A 152 7.14 -2.56 11.13
CA ARG A 152 7.81 -3.46 12.07
C ARG A 152 6.86 -4.58 12.54
N ARG A 153 5.60 -4.26 12.83
CA ARG A 153 4.58 -5.26 13.20
C ARG A 153 4.27 -6.21 12.05
N VAL A 154 4.14 -5.68 10.83
CA VAL A 154 3.92 -6.49 9.64
C VAL A 154 5.08 -7.47 9.42
N PHE A 155 6.33 -6.97 9.47
CA PHE A 155 7.53 -7.79 9.28
C PHE A 155 7.70 -8.89 10.34
N ALA A 156 7.23 -8.65 11.55
CA ALA A 156 7.28 -9.61 12.66
C ALA A 156 6.14 -10.65 12.61
N SER A 157 5.15 -10.50 11.74
CA SER A 157 4.01 -11.40 11.65
C SER A 157 4.30 -12.62 10.78
N ASP A 158 3.60 -13.71 11.07
CA ASP A 158 3.67 -14.96 10.26
C ASP A 158 2.69 -14.96 9.07
N THR A 159 1.98 -13.86 8.82
CA THR A 159 1.01 -13.74 7.74
C THR A 159 1.68 -13.74 6.35
N ARG A 160 0.87 -13.89 5.30
CA ARG A 160 1.32 -13.81 3.89
C ARG A 160 1.40 -12.35 3.43
N TRP A 161 2.25 -11.57 4.08
CA TRP A 161 2.37 -10.15 3.81
C TRP A 161 3.29 -9.80 2.63
N THR A 162 3.06 -8.63 2.03
CA THR A 162 3.99 -7.86 1.18
C THR A 162 3.94 -6.40 1.63
N VAL A 163 5.07 -5.74 1.71
CA VAL A 163 5.14 -4.29 1.97
C VAL A 163 5.74 -3.59 0.76
N VAL A 164 4.88 -2.98 -0.07
CA VAL A 164 5.31 -2.27 -1.28
C VAL A 164 5.82 -0.89 -0.90
N ARG A 165 7.10 -0.65 -1.18
CA ARG A 165 7.80 0.58 -0.82
C ARG A 165 7.93 1.50 -2.03
N GLY A 166 7.33 2.69 -1.96
CA GLY A 166 7.43 3.71 -3.00
C GLY A 166 8.22 4.93 -2.56
N SER A 167 8.72 5.69 -3.52
CA SER A 167 9.36 6.98 -3.27
C SER A 167 8.45 8.13 -3.73
N SER A 168 8.82 8.84 -4.76
CA SER A 168 8.04 9.94 -5.30
C SER A 168 6.90 9.42 -6.15
N LEU A 169 5.67 9.84 -5.82
CA LEU A 169 4.48 9.48 -6.59
C LEU A 169 3.99 10.68 -7.39
N GLU A 170 3.77 10.49 -8.68
CA GLU A 170 3.16 11.49 -9.55
C GLU A 170 1.82 11.01 -10.12
N GLU A 171 1.01 11.96 -10.56
CA GLU A 171 -0.22 11.69 -11.30
C GLU A 171 0.10 11.51 -12.80
N GLY A 172 -0.78 10.85 -13.52
CA GLY A 172 -0.70 10.66 -14.97
C GLY A 172 -1.26 9.32 -15.41
N GLU A 173 -1.24 9.08 -16.71
CA GLU A 173 -1.65 7.81 -17.30
C GLU A 173 -0.69 6.68 -16.91
N SER A 174 -1.20 5.45 -16.88
CA SER A 174 -0.40 4.26 -16.60
C SER A 174 0.71 4.08 -17.63
N GLN A 175 1.87 3.73 -17.14
CA GLN A 175 3.04 3.34 -17.94
C GLN A 175 3.26 1.82 -17.95
N GLY A 176 2.48 1.10 -17.14
CA GLY A 176 2.58 -0.34 -16.95
C GLY A 176 3.09 -0.74 -15.57
N LEU A 177 3.32 -2.03 -15.39
CA LEU A 177 3.75 -2.58 -14.12
C LEU A 177 5.13 -2.05 -13.73
N PRO A 178 5.30 -1.45 -12.53
CA PRO A 178 6.59 -1.00 -12.02
C PRO A 178 7.63 -2.12 -11.95
N VAL A 179 8.89 -1.77 -12.13
CA VAL A 179 10.00 -2.63 -11.79
C VAL A 179 10.33 -2.51 -10.30
N TRP A 180 10.96 -3.54 -9.73
CA TRP A 180 11.26 -3.55 -8.31
C TRP A 180 12.62 -4.17 -7.99
N SER A 181 13.13 -3.82 -6.82
CA SER A 181 14.28 -4.49 -6.20
C SER A 181 14.03 -4.69 -4.70
N ARG A 182 14.77 -5.61 -4.09
CA ARG A 182 14.72 -5.85 -2.64
C ARG A 182 15.24 -4.68 -1.83
N HIS A 183 16.25 -3.98 -2.35
CA HIS A 183 16.94 -2.92 -1.61
C HIS A 183 16.89 -1.59 -2.36
N VAL A 184 16.57 -0.53 -1.63
CA VAL A 184 16.77 0.83 -2.10
C VAL A 184 18.27 1.07 -2.26
N GLY A 185 18.66 1.71 -3.37
CA GLY A 185 20.07 1.88 -3.76
C GLY A 185 20.50 0.95 -4.88
N ASP A 186 19.68 -0.05 -5.23
CA ASP A 186 19.81 -0.77 -6.48
C ASP A 186 19.78 0.23 -7.65
N PRO A 187 20.71 0.13 -8.63
CA PRO A 187 20.74 1.03 -9.78
C PRO A 187 19.43 1.12 -10.55
N VAL A 188 18.63 0.06 -10.63
CA VAL A 188 17.30 0.09 -11.29
C VAL A 188 16.34 1.10 -10.65
N LEU A 189 16.52 1.40 -9.37
CA LEU A 189 15.69 2.33 -8.60
C LEU A 189 16.21 3.78 -8.59
N ALA A 190 17.29 4.09 -9.31
CA ALA A 190 17.95 5.41 -9.24
C ALA A 190 17.03 6.59 -9.62
N SER A 191 16.02 6.37 -10.48
CA SER A 191 15.06 7.40 -10.90
C SER A 191 13.99 7.77 -9.87
N ASN A 192 13.77 6.99 -8.85
CA ASN A 192 12.88 7.15 -7.69
C ASN A 192 11.44 7.67 -7.97
N LEU A 193 10.91 7.54 -9.17
CA LEU A 193 9.61 8.08 -9.58
C LEU A 193 8.66 6.96 -10.02
N THR A 194 7.41 7.01 -9.55
CA THR A 194 6.37 6.04 -9.93
C THR A 194 5.03 6.75 -10.16
N ARG A 195 4.31 6.41 -11.22
CA ARG A 195 2.93 6.83 -11.38
C ARG A 195 2.08 6.23 -10.26
N ARG A 196 1.19 7.01 -9.67
CA ARG A 196 0.32 6.54 -8.58
C ARG A 196 -0.61 5.41 -9.05
N VAL A 197 -1.09 5.49 -10.27
CA VAL A 197 -1.90 4.44 -10.90
C VAL A 197 -1.11 3.13 -11.03
N ASP A 198 0.19 3.20 -11.37
CA ASP A 198 1.04 2.02 -11.50
C ASP A 198 1.48 1.46 -10.15
N PHE A 199 1.65 2.32 -9.13
CA PHE A 199 1.84 1.86 -7.76
C PHE A 199 0.64 1.01 -7.30
N ALA A 200 -0.58 1.49 -7.56
CA ALA A 200 -1.79 0.74 -7.26
C ALA A 200 -1.88 -0.56 -8.06
N LEU A 201 -1.48 -0.53 -9.34
CA LEU A 201 -1.39 -1.71 -10.20
C LEU A 201 -0.47 -2.77 -9.56
N PHE A 202 0.76 -2.38 -9.15
CA PHE A 202 1.69 -3.30 -8.51
C PHE A 202 1.13 -3.91 -7.22
N MET A 203 0.45 -3.11 -6.39
CA MET A 203 -0.18 -3.63 -5.17
C MET A 203 -1.27 -4.66 -5.46
N VAL A 204 -2.07 -4.45 -6.51
CA VAL A 204 -3.13 -5.41 -6.88
C VAL A 204 -2.53 -6.68 -7.49
N GLU A 205 -1.49 -6.58 -8.32
CA GLU A 205 -0.76 -7.76 -8.85
C GLU A 205 -0.10 -8.57 -7.73
N ALA A 206 0.45 -7.90 -6.71
CA ALA A 206 1.07 -8.57 -5.56
C ALA A 206 0.10 -9.46 -4.78
N LEU A 207 -1.22 -9.34 -4.95
CA LEU A 207 -2.19 -10.26 -4.34
C LEU A 207 -2.06 -11.70 -4.84
N THR A 208 -1.54 -11.90 -6.05
CA THR A 208 -1.44 -13.22 -6.71
C THR A 208 -0.01 -13.65 -6.99
N ASP A 209 0.96 -12.77 -6.73
CA ASP A 209 2.39 -13.09 -6.93
C ASP A 209 2.98 -13.68 -5.64
N ASP A 210 3.17 -15.01 -5.64
CA ASP A 210 3.74 -15.72 -4.50
C ASP A 210 5.22 -15.41 -4.27
N ALA A 211 5.96 -14.92 -5.29
CA ALA A 211 7.35 -14.49 -5.13
C ALA A 211 7.49 -13.26 -4.22
N LEU A 212 6.39 -12.52 -4.03
CA LEU A 212 6.34 -11.35 -3.15
C LEU A 212 5.85 -11.67 -1.72
N VAL A 213 5.59 -12.94 -1.39
CA VAL A 213 5.20 -13.33 -0.01
C VAL A 213 6.37 -13.09 0.94
N ARG A 214 6.12 -12.30 2.00
CA ARG A 214 7.12 -11.88 2.99
C ARG A 214 8.28 -11.08 2.39
N GLU A 215 8.00 -10.36 1.29
CA GLU A 215 8.95 -9.45 0.66
C GLU A 215 8.53 -7.98 0.85
N ALA A 216 9.55 -7.10 0.82
CA ALA A 216 9.36 -5.66 0.92
C ALA A 216 9.91 -4.95 -0.32
N PRO A 217 9.31 -5.18 -1.52
CA PRO A 217 9.83 -4.63 -2.76
C PRO A 217 9.83 -3.09 -2.75
N ALA A 218 10.97 -2.49 -3.09
CA ALA A 218 11.07 -1.09 -3.46
C ALA A 218 10.81 -0.96 -4.96
N ILE A 219 9.89 -0.09 -5.36
CA ILE A 219 9.44 0.00 -6.76
C ILE A 219 9.73 1.34 -7.40
N VAL A 220 9.88 1.34 -8.72
CA VAL A 220 9.99 2.51 -9.59
C VAL A 220 9.23 2.28 -10.89
N GLY A 221 8.74 3.36 -11.52
CA GLY A 221 8.04 3.25 -12.80
C GLY A 221 8.88 2.58 -13.89
N CYS A 222 8.29 1.66 -14.64
CA CYS A 222 8.97 0.86 -15.66
C CYS A 222 9.54 1.67 -16.83
N ARG A 223 9.09 2.91 -17.04
CA ARG A 223 9.56 3.81 -18.10
C ARG A 223 10.52 4.89 -17.60
N THR A 224 11.00 4.77 -16.38
CA THR A 224 12.03 5.67 -15.88
C THR A 224 13.40 5.38 -16.55
N PRO A 225 14.30 6.36 -16.66
CA PRO A 225 15.62 6.14 -17.26
C PRO A 225 16.39 5.00 -16.62
N SER A 226 16.34 4.85 -15.30
CA SER A 226 17.02 3.76 -14.61
C SER A 226 16.40 2.39 -14.91
N ALA A 227 15.08 2.28 -15.00
CA ALA A 227 14.41 1.02 -15.34
C ALA A 227 14.72 0.59 -16.78
N LEU A 228 14.67 1.53 -17.74
CA LEU A 228 14.96 1.25 -19.15
C LEU A 228 16.43 0.86 -19.36
N GLY A 229 17.35 1.47 -18.63
CA GLY A 229 18.78 1.15 -18.71
C GLY A 229 19.14 -0.23 -18.15
N HIS A 230 18.26 -0.89 -17.41
CA HIS A 230 18.46 -2.26 -16.89
C HIS A 230 17.68 -3.33 -17.69
N ALA A 231 16.79 -2.92 -18.58
CA ALA A 231 16.04 -3.84 -19.45
C ALA A 231 16.76 -4.14 -20.77
N ALA A 232 17.88 -3.44 -21.03
CA ALA A 232 18.76 -3.63 -22.19
C ALA A 232 19.96 -4.48 -21.84
#